data_418f009d172f233964caad7f552d0c6e
#
_entry.id   418f009d172f233964caad7f552d0c6e
#
_cell.length_a   1.000
_cell.length_b   1.000
_cell.length_c   1.000
_cell.angle_alpha   90.00
_cell.angle_beta   90.00
_cell.angle_gamma   90.00
#
_symmetry.space_group_name_H-M   'P 1'
#
loop_
_entity.id
_entity.type
_entity.pdbx_description
1 polymer ?
#
loop_
_entity_poly.entity_id
_entity_poly.type
_entity_poly.pdbx_seq_one_letter_code
_entity_poly.pdbx_strand_id
1 'polypeptide(L)'
;MWPSISVVQLCLTALADLSMLPAISIMVQNRRHFELFVASLHIIVSLIHNISQSFDVSVFLTIDEWHNMSDVLWIAYFLLLCIHLLGHKDVQVTMILRYIAFALAWMAKTKDTWSSNTYSTILVATAMTFVAVGRQIFKKELLPIQLPTLGYAGGAGAMAMLLFAAPRFIHMSETTFFVLVVPSFHMALGTMFYFGWKSVAPATPSKIWDDSLTVHFI
;
A
#
# COMPACT_ATOMS: atom_id res chain seq x y z
N MET A 1 1.58 -31.11 4.77
CA MET A 1 0.47 -30.14 4.94
C MET A 1 -0.78 -30.68 4.27
N TRP A 2 -1.96 -30.56 4.87
CA TRP A 2 -3.20 -31.09 4.26
C TRP A 2 -3.57 -30.19 3.07
N PRO A 3 -3.77 -30.73 1.84
CA PRO A 3 -4.06 -29.91 0.66
C PRO A 3 -5.31 -29.04 0.80
N SER A 4 -6.28 -29.44 1.62
CA SER A 4 -7.49 -28.66 1.91
C SER A 4 -7.20 -27.35 2.68
N ILE A 5 -6.23 -27.33 3.59
CA ILE A 5 -5.86 -26.12 4.37
C ILE A 5 -5.17 -25.12 3.46
N SER A 6 -4.30 -25.56 2.56
CA SER A 6 -3.60 -24.69 1.61
C SER A 6 -4.58 -23.97 0.66
N VAL A 7 -5.60 -24.67 0.18
CA VAL A 7 -6.63 -24.04 -0.69
C VAL A 7 -7.48 -23.02 0.08
N VAL A 8 -7.90 -23.33 1.30
CA VAL A 8 -8.67 -22.39 2.14
C VAL A 8 -7.83 -21.17 2.45
N GLN A 9 -6.56 -21.33 2.80
CA GLN A 9 -5.63 -20.23 3.03
C GLN A 9 -5.49 -19.35 1.80
N LEU A 10 -5.26 -19.94 0.62
CA LEU A 10 -5.17 -19.21 -0.64
C LEU A 10 -6.44 -18.41 -0.93
N CYS A 11 -7.62 -19.02 -0.77
CA CYS A 11 -8.88 -18.31 -1.00
C CYS A 11 -9.05 -17.12 -0.04
N LEU A 12 -8.72 -17.29 1.25
CA LEU A 12 -8.86 -16.23 2.25
C LEU A 12 -7.87 -15.08 2.00
N THR A 13 -6.61 -15.38 1.68
CA THR A 13 -5.62 -14.35 1.38
C THR A 13 -5.95 -13.63 0.08
N ALA A 14 -6.36 -14.34 -0.98
CA ALA A 14 -6.78 -13.73 -2.23
C ALA A 14 -8.01 -12.81 -2.04
N LEU A 15 -9.03 -13.24 -1.27
CA LEU A 15 -10.17 -12.39 -0.93
C LEU A 15 -9.76 -11.17 -0.11
N ALA A 16 -8.80 -11.33 0.80
CA ALA A 16 -8.28 -10.22 1.59
C ALA A 16 -7.51 -9.21 0.73
N ASP A 17 -6.73 -9.67 -0.25
CA ASP A 17 -6.04 -8.79 -1.20
C ASP A 17 -7.04 -8.01 -2.08
N LEU A 18 -8.18 -8.59 -2.41
CA LEU A 18 -9.26 -7.89 -3.11
C LEU A 18 -9.89 -6.75 -2.31
N SER A 19 -9.65 -6.68 -1.00
CA SER A 19 -10.05 -5.52 -0.17
C SER A 19 -9.40 -4.20 -0.61
N MET A 20 -8.34 -4.27 -1.43
CA MET A 20 -7.70 -3.11 -2.06
C MET A 20 -8.49 -2.53 -3.24
N LEU A 21 -9.41 -3.28 -3.86
CA LEU A 21 -10.16 -2.83 -5.04
C LEU A 21 -10.96 -1.53 -4.83
N PRO A 22 -11.61 -1.27 -3.67
CA PRO A 22 -12.25 0.01 -3.42
C PRO A 22 -11.28 1.20 -3.47
N ALA A 23 -10.04 1.03 -2.97
CA ALA A 23 -9.00 2.06 -3.07
C ALA A 23 -8.56 2.29 -4.52
N ILE A 24 -8.43 1.22 -5.29
CA ILE A 24 -8.12 1.29 -6.74
C ILE A 24 -9.22 2.07 -7.49
N SER A 25 -10.48 1.85 -7.17
CA SER A 25 -11.58 2.59 -7.81
C SER A 25 -11.47 4.11 -7.64
N ILE A 26 -11.02 4.57 -6.46
CA ILE A 26 -10.75 5.99 -6.20
C ILE A 26 -9.59 6.51 -7.05
N MET A 27 -8.53 5.73 -7.24
CA MET A 27 -7.39 6.13 -8.07
C MET A 27 -7.80 6.25 -9.55
N VAL A 28 -8.62 5.32 -10.04
CA VAL A 28 -9.18 5.39 -11.40
C VAL A 28 -10.02 6.66 -11.57
N GLN A 29 -10.94 6.92 -10.65
CA GLN A 29 -11.80 8.12 -10.69
C GLN A 29 -10.98 9.41 -10.66
N ASN A 30 -9.88 9.44 -9.91
CA ASN A 30 -9.01 10.59 -9.75
C ASN A 30 -7.85 10.63 -10.77
N ARG A 31 -7.86 9.77 -11.80
CA ARG A 31 -6.85 9.68 -12.87
C ARG A 31 -5.41 9.57 -12.35
N ARG A 32 -5.21 8.81 -11.27
CA ARG A 32 -3.90 8.62 -10.62
C ARG A 32 -3.19 7.39 -11.22
N HIS A 33 -2.67 7.52 -12.42
CA HIS A 33 -2.12 6.39 -13.19
C HIS A 33 -0.93 5.70 -12.52
N PHE A 34 -0.03 6.45 -11.89
CA PHE A 34 1.15 5.86 -11.24
C PHE A 34 0.77 5.03 -10.00
N GLU A 35 -0.07 5.58 -9.14
CA GLU A 35 -0.58 4.89 -7.96
C GLU A 35 -1.44 3.68 -8.35
N LEU A 36 -2.24 3.81 -9.39
CA LEU A 36 -3.03 2.72 -9.97
C LEU A 36 -2.12 1.59 -10.46
N PHE A 37 -1.05 1.92 -11.19
CA PHE A 37 -0.06 0.95 -11.65
C PHE A 37 0.56 0.18 -10.47
N VAL A 38 1.07 0.88 -9.45
CA VAL A 38 1.71 0.25 -8.29
C VAL A 38 0.73 -0.64 -7.52
N ALA A 39 -0.51 -0.16 -7.29
CA ALA A 39 -1.54 -0.92 -6.58
C ALA A 39 -1.98 -2.16 -7.35
N SER A 40 -2.18 -2.06 -8.66
CA SER A 40 -2.58 -3.19 -9.51
C SER A 40 -1.46 -4.23 -9.60
N LEU A 41 -0.21 -3.78 -9.77
CA LEU A 41 0.95 -4.65 -9.80
C LEU A 41 1.12 -5.37 -8.44
N HIS A 42 0.89 -4.67 -7.33
CA HIS A 42 0.93 -5.28 -6.00
C HIS A 42 -0.07 -6.43 -5.87
N ILE A 43 -1.34 -6.24 -6.27
CA ILE A 43 -2.34 -7.32 -6.21
C ILE A 43 -1.91 -8.53 -7.05
N ILE A 44 -1.37 -8.31 -8.26
CA ILE A 44 -0.89 -9.40 -9.13
C ILE A 44 0.27 -10.14 -8.47
N VAL A 45 1.26 -9.42 -7.97
CA VAL A 45 2.45 -10.00 -7.32
C VAL A 45 2.07 -10.74 -6.04
N SER A 46 1.19 -10.16 -5.21
CA SER A 46 0.67 -10.80 -3.99
C SER A 46 -0.07 -12.09 -4.31
N LEU A 47 -0.91 -12.10 -5.34
CA LEU A 47 -1.62 -13.30 -5.77
C LEU A 47 -0.65 -14.41 -6.24
N ILE A 48 0.36 -14.08 -7.04
CA ILE A 48 1.38 -15.04 -7.49
C ILE A 48 2.18 -15.57 -6.29
N HIS A 49 2.58 -14.70 -5.36
CA HIS A 49 3.25 -15.10 -4.12
C HIS A 49 2.39 -16.07 -3.31
N ASN A 50 1.11 -15.74 -3.09
CA ASN A 50 0.18 -16.58 -2.35
C ASN A 50 -0.03 -17.95 -3.01
N ILE A 51 -0.10 -18.01 -4.35
CA ILE A 51 -0.15 -19.27 -5.11
C ILE A 51 1.15 -20.06 -4.92
N SER A 52 2.31 -19.42 -5.13
CA SER A 52 3.62 -20.07 -5.00
C SER A 52 3.84 -20.63 -3.60
N GLN A 53 3.47 -19.88 -2.57
CA GLN A 53 3.58 -20.29 -1.17
C GLN A 53 2.59 -21.43 -0.82
N SER A 54 1.33 -21.35 -1.30
CA SER A 54 0.31 -22.34 -0.96
C SER A 54 0.58 -23.71 -1.57
N PHE A 55 1.19 -23.76 -2.74
CA PHE A 55 1.47 -24.98 -3.47
C PHE A 55 2.94 -25.41 -3.43
N ASP A 56 3.81 -24.60 -2.79
CA ASP A 56 5.26 -24.82 -2.75
C ASP A 56 5.86 -24.95 -4.16
N VAL A 57 5.46 -24.07 -5.06
CA VAL A 57 5.86 -24.07 -6.47
C VAL A 57 6.51 -22.76 -6.84
N SER A 58 7.70 -22.81 -7.43
CA SER A 58 8.35 -21.64 -8.02
C SER A 58 7.72 -21.32 -9.38
N VAL A 59 7.06 -20.18 -9.48
CA VAL A 59 6.50 -19.66 -10.74
C VAL A 59 7.36 -18.50 -11.20
N PHE A 60 8.25 -18.72 -12.15
CA PHE A 60 9.19 -17.75 -12.74
C PHE A 60 10.26 -17.25 -11.74
N LEU A 61 9.86 -16.77 -10.57
CA LEU A 61 10.72 -16.38 -9.45
C LEU A 61 10.57 -17.40 -8.31
N THR A 62 11.53 -17.42 -7.40
CA THR A 62 11.42 -18.15 -6.14
C THR A 62 10.35 -17.53 -5.24
N ILE A 63 9.85 -18.29 -4.26
CA ILE A 63 8.87 -17.80 -3.27
C ILE A 63 9.41 -16.56 -2.55
N ASP A 64 10.70 -16.58 -2.20
CA ASP A 64 11.38 -15.47 -1.52
C ASP A 64 11.47 -14.20 -2.39
N GLU A 65 11.73 -14.35 -3.68
CA GLU A 65 11.78 -13.23 -4.61
C GLU A 65 10.40 -12.60 -4.82
N TRP A 66 9.34 -13.41 -4.93
CA TRP A 66 7.97 -12.92 -4.99
C TRP A 66 7.58 -12.19 -3.71
N HIS A 67 7.95 -12.73 -2.54
CA HIS A 67 7.72 -12.06 -1.26
C HIS A 67 8.41 -10.69 -1.19
N ASN A 68 9.70 -10.64 -1.53
CA ASN A 68 10.45 -9.39 -1.54
C ASN A 68 9.85 -8.35 -2.49
N MET A 69 9.41 -8.78 -3.68
CA MET A 69 8.76 -7.90 -4.65
C MET A 69 7.41 -7.38 -4.11
N SER A 70 6.61 -8.24 -3.47
CA SER A 70 5.37 -7.87 -2.81
C SER A 70 5.62 -6.81 -1.72
N ASP A 71 6.63 -7.01 -0.89
CA ASP A 71 7.00 -6.07 0.18
C ASP A 71 7.43 -4.70 -0.36
N VAL A 72 8.26 -4.67 -1.43
CA VAL A 72 8.66 -3.41 -2.08
C VAL A 72 7.43 -2.64 -2.57
N LEU A 73 6.52 -3.32 -3.26
CA LEU A 73 5.30 -2.70 -3.80
C LEU A 73 4.38 -2.22 -2.67
N TRP A 74 4.31 -2.98 -1.58
CA TRP A 74 3.54 -2.61 -0.40
C TRP A 74 4.06 -1.34 0.27
N ILE A 75 5.37 -1.26 0.50
CA ILE A 75 6.03 -0.09 1.06
C ILE A 75 5.86 1.11 0.12
N ALA A 76 6.10 0.91 -1.19
CA ALA A 76 5.92 1.95 -2.19
C ALA A 76 4.49 2.50 -2.18
N TYR A 77 3.49 1.61 -2.14
CA TYR A 77 2.08 2.00 -2.11
C TYR A 77 1.73 2.79 -0.85
N PHE A 78 2.28 2.40 0.30
CA PHE A 78 2.13 3.16 1.54
C PHE A 78 2.77 4.56 1.46
N LEU A 79 3.98 4.66 0.92
CA LEU A 79 4.64 5.96 0.71
C LEU A 79 3.87 6.85 -0.26
N LEU A 80 3.28 6.28 -1.30
CA LEU A 80 2.40 7.00 -2.22
C LEU A 80 1.16 7.54 -1.50
N LEU A 81 0.58 6.78 -0.57
CA LEU A 81 -0.48 7.28 0.29
C LEU A 81 0.02 8.44 1.16
N CYS A 82 1.21 8.37 1.73
CA CYS A 82 1.81 9.48 2.49
C CYS A 82 1.94 10.75 1.65
N ILE A 83 2.40 10.64 0.40
CA ILE A 83 2.48 11.77 -0.54
C ILE A 83 1.10 12.33 -0.84
N HIS A 84 0.10 11.45 -1.04
CA HIS A 84 -1.29 11.86 -1.22
C HIS A 84 -1.83 12.59 0.01
N LEU A 85 -1.58 12.08 1.21
CA LEU A 85 -1.98 12.71 2.46
C LEU A 85 -1.25 14.03 2.70
N LEU A 86 0.00 14.18 2.27
CA LEU A 86 0.67 15.47 2.25
C LEU A 86 -0.12 16.47 1.39
N GLY A 87 -0.61 16.04 0.22
CA GLY A 87 -1.55 16.80 -0.60
C GLY A 87 -0.96 18.07 -1.19
N HIS A 88 0.29 18.04 -1.66
CA HIS A 88 0.92 19.19 -2.29
C HIS A 88 0.19 19.58 -3.58
N LYS A 89 -0.03 20.89 -3.79
CA LYS A 89 -0.76 21.41 -4.96
C LYS A 89 0.05 21.34 -6.25
N ASP A 90 1.38 21.46 -6.14
CA ASP A 90 2.26 21.40 -7.29
C ASP A 90 2.39 19.96 -7.79
N VAL A 91 2.01 19.77 -9.05
CA VAL A 91 2.01 18.47 -9.72
C VAL A 91 3.43 17.96 -9.96
N GLN A 92 4.38 18.86 -10.29
CA GLN A 92 5.77 18.46 -10.55
C GLN A 92 6.44 17.96 -9.28
N VAL A 93 6.27 18.67 -8.17
CA VAL A 93 6.77 18.23 -6.85
C VAL A 93 6.17 16.87 -6.48
N THR A 94 4.86 16.71 -6.66
CA THR A 94 4.20 15.44 -6.38
C THR A 94 4.75 14.31 -7.25
N MET A 95 5.01 14.56 -8.53
CA MET A 95 5.58 13.58 -9.45
C MET A 95 6.98 13.16 -9.02
N ILE A 96 7.85 14.11 -8.69
CA ILE A 96 9.22 13.82 -8.20
C ILE A 96 9.15 12.97 -6.92
N LEU A 97 8.30 13.35 -5.96
CA LEU A 97 8.14 12.62 -4.72
C LEU A 97 7.69 11.16 -4.94
N ARG A 98 6.85 10.89 -5.94
CA ARG A 98 6.43 9.52 -6.30
C ARG A 98 7.60 8.64 -6.74
N TYR A 99 8.47 9.16 -7.61
CA TYR A 99 9.67 8.42 -8.04
C TYR A 99 10.64 8.19 -6.88
N ILE A 100 10.86 9.22 -6.05
CA ILE A 100 11.68 9.10 -4.85
C ILE A 100 11.11 8.04 -3.90
N ALA A 101 9.80 8.05 -3.66
CA ALA A 101 9.13 7.07 -2.80
C ALA A 101 9.35 5.64 -3.28
N PHE A 102 9.18 5.39 -4.59
CA PHE A 102 9.41 4.08 -5.18
C PHE A 102 10.88 3.63 -5.04
N ALA A 103 11.82 4.52 -5.33
CA ALA A 103 13.25 4.24 -5.17
C ALA A 103 13.62 3.95 -3.70
N LEU A 104 13.09 4.74 -2.76
CA LEU A 104 13.33 4.53 -1.33
C LEU A 104 12.74 3.22 -0.81
N ALA A 105 11.55 2.83 -1.28
CA ALA A 105 10.96 1.53 -0.94
C ALA A 105 11.87 0.37 -1.38
N TRP A 106 12.37 0.43 -2.61
CA TRP A 106 13.30 -0.55 -3.14
C TRP A 106 14.60 -0.59 -2.33
N MET A 107 15.21 0.56 -2.07
CA MET A 107 16.46 0.67 -1.32
C MET A 107 16.31 0.16 0.12
N ALA A 108 15.22 0.49 0.80
CA ALA A 108 14.96 0.02 2.17
C ALA A 108 14.86 -1.51 2.20
N LYS A 109 14.07 -2.10 1.29
CA LYS A 109 13.90 -3.54 1.24
C LYS A 109 15.17 -4.29 0.82
N THR A 110 16.01 -3.69 -0.02
CA THR A 110 17.34 -4.27 -0.35
C THR A 110 18.28 -4.31 0.86
N LYS A 111 18.09 -3.41 1.83
CA LYS A 111 18.86 -3.39 3.08
C LYS A 111 18.26 -4.26 4.18
N ASP A 112 16.96 -4.49 4.16
CA ASP A 112 16.31 -5.40 5.08
C ASP A 112 16.68 -6.85 4.75
N THR A 113 16.83 -7.68 5.79
CA THR A 113 16.95 -9.12 5.63
C THR A 113 15.55 -9.75 5.62
N TRP A 114 15.46 -11.02 5.21
CA TRP A 114 14.22 -11.78 5.26
C TRP A 114 13.50 -11.72 6.62
N SER A 115 14.26 -11.75 7.70
CA SER A 115 13.74 -11.77 9.08
C SER A 115 13.60 -10.38 9.72
N SER A 116 14.06 -9.32 9.06
CA SER A 116 14.10 -7.97 9.61
C SER A 116 13.51 -6.96 8.64
N ASN A 117 12.55 -6.18 9.11
CA ASN A 117 11.95 -5.05 8.38
C ASN A 117 12.33 -3.71 9.02
N THR A 118 13.56 -3.60 9.51
CA THR A 118 14.01 -2.42 10.29
C THR A 118 14.05 -1.17 9.43
N TYR A 119 14.70 -1.22 8.26
CA TYR A 119 14.82 -0.06 7.36
C TYR A 119 13.47 0.32 6.76
N SER A 120 12.65 -0.65 6.38
CA SER A 120 11.28 -0.43 5.91
C SER A 120 10.42 0.24 6.98
N THR A 121 10.52 -0.20 8.23
CA THR A 121 9.79 0.40 9.37
C THR A 121 10.24 1.83 9.63
N ILE A 122 11.54 2.08 9.63
CA ILE A 122 12.11 3.44 9.80
C ILE A 122 11.63 4.36 8.66
N LEU A 123 11.65 3.88 7.43
CA LEU A 123 11.20 4.64 6.26
C LEU A 123 9.72 5.03 6.37
N VAL A 124 8.86 4.06 6.73
CA VAL A 124 7.42 4.28 6.94
C VAL A 124 7.17 5.29 8.07
N ALA A 125 7.83 5.13 9.22
CA ALA A 125 7.70 6.05 10.35
C ALA A 125 8.18 7.47 9.99
N THR A 126 9.30 7.58 9.26
CA THR A 126 9.82 8.86 8.77
C THR A 126 8.83 9.54 7.81
N ALA A 127 8.25 8.79 6.86
CA ALA A 127 7.26 9.31 5.93
C ALA A 127 6.01 9.82 6.64
N MET A 128 5.49 9.10 7.64
CA MET A 128 4.36 9.53 8.46
C MET A 128 4.67 10.81 9.23
N THR A 129 5.87 10.89 9.83
CA THR A 129 6.34 12.09 10.53
C THR A 129 6.45 13.27 9.57
N PHE A 130 6.99 13.03 8.36
CA PHE A 130 7.09 14.06 7.32
C PHE A 130 5.72 14.58 6.90
N VAL A 131 4.71 13.73 6.76
CA VAL A 131 3.34 14.16 6.48
C VAL A 131 2.80 15.03 7.61
N ALA A 132 2.95 14.59 8.86
CA ALA A 132 2.44 15.34 10.02
C ALA A 132 3.09 16.72 10.15
N VAL A 133 4.42 16.78 10.06
CA VAL A 133 5.20 18.03 10.16
C VAL A 133 4.99 18.90 8.91
N GLY A 134 5.06 18.31 7.72
CA GLY A 134 4.89 19.03 6.46
C GLY A 134 3.53 19.72 6.38
N ARG A 135 2.46 19.07 6.86
CA ARG A 135 1.14 19.68 6.92
C ARG A 135 1.03 20.85 7.92
N GLN A 136 1.86 20.87 8.94
CA GLN A 136 1.92 22.03 9.86
C GLN A 136 2.65 23.23 9.24
N ILE A 137 3.74 22.95 8.50
CA ILE A 137 4.60 23.98 7.90
C ILE A 137 3.98 24.55 6.62
N PHE A 138 3.55 23.69 5.69
CA PHE A 138 3.13 24.06 4.33
C PHE A 138 1.61 24.25 4.16
N LYS A 139 0.89 24.63 5.21
CA LYS A 139 -0.59 24.71 5.23
C LYS A 139 -1.21 25.39 4.00
N LYS A 140 -0.59 26.47 3.49
CA LYS A 140 -1.11 27.26 2.36
C LYS A 140 -0.96 26.57 1.00
N GLU A 141 0.03 25.70 0.88
CA GLU A 141 0.39 25.00 -0.38
C GLU A 141 -0.26 23.61 -0.49
N LEU A 142 -1.01 23.20 0.54
CA LEU A 142 -1.57 21.86 0.63
C LEU A 142 -3.08 21.86 0.39
N LEU A 143 -3.55 20.74 -0.15
CA LEU A 143 -4.98 20.46 -0.30
C LEU A 143 -5.63 20.19 1.06
N PRO A 144 -6.91 20.54 1.24
CA PRO A 144 -7.63 20.27 2.49
C PRO A 144 -7.82 18.76 2.70
N ILE A 145 -7.75 18.33 3.96
CA ILE A 145 -8.07 16.95 4.38
C ILE A 145 -9.45 16.93 5.04
N GLN A 146 -10.19 15.88 4.73
CA GLN A 146 -11.43 15.53 5.42
C GLN A 146 -11.09 14.74 6.69
N LEU A 147 -11.08 15.43 7.84
CA LEU A 147 -10.69 14.84 9.13
C LEU A 147 -11.50 13.59 9.53
N PRO A 148 -12.83 13.53 9.34
CA PRO A 148 -13.58 12.31 9.66
C PRO A 148 -13.12 11.10 8.85
N THR A 149 -12.90 11.29 7.55
CA THR A 149 -12.42 10.22 6.65
C THR A 149 -11.01 9.77 7.02
N LEU A 150 -10.12 10.72 7.36
CA LEU A 150 -8.78 10.40 7.86
C LEU A 150 -8.84 9.67 9.20
N GLY A 151 -9.80 9.98 10.08
CA GLY A 151 -10.04 9.27 11.32
C GLY A 151 -10.38 7.79 11.11
N TYR A 152 -11.21 7.47 10.12
CA TYR A 152 -11.50 6.08 9.74
C TYR A 152 -10.26 5.37 9.19
N ALA A 153 -9.44 6.05 8.38
CA ALA A 153 -8.16 5.51 7.91
C ALA A 153 -7.22 5.21 9.09
N GLY A 154 -7.11 6.15 10.03
CA GLY A 154 -6.29 5.99 11.24
C GLY A 154 -6.76 4.82 12.12
N GLY A 155 -8.07 4.68 12.35
CA GLY A 155 -8.65 3.56 13.10
C GLY A 155 -8.37 2.22 12.44
N ALA A 156 -8.56 2.11 11.13
CA ALA A 156 -8.25 0.89 10.37
C ALA A 156 -6.74 0.58 10.38
N GLY A 157 -5.88 1.60 10.26
CA GLY A 157 -4.43 1.45 10.39
C GLY A 157 -4.00 0.99 11.79
N ALA A 158 -4.60 1.53 12.84
CA ALA A 158 -4.35 1.08 14.21
C ALA A 158 -4.77 -0.39 14.41
N MET A 159 -5.90 -0.80 13.85
CA MET A 159 -6.34 -2.20 13.87
C MET A 159 -5.35 -3.10 13.14
N ALA A 160 -4.88 -2.69 11.96
CA ALA A 160 -3.85 -3.44 11.22
C ALA A 160 -2.57 -3.59 12.05
N MET A 161 -2.10 -2.52 12.71
CA MET A 161 -0.92 -2.59 13.59
C MET A 161 -1.11 -3.53 14.77
N LEU A 162 -2.29 -3.56 15.39
CA LEU A 162 -2.62 -4.49 16.46
C LEU A 162 -2.60 -5.94 15.97
N LEU A 163 -3.20 -6.22 14.80
CA LEU A 163 -3.16 -7.55 14.19
C LEU A 163 -1.73 -7.98 13.82
N PHE A 164 -0.93 -7.07 13.29
CA PHE A 164 0.49 -7.34 12.99
C PHE A 164 1.31 -7.64 14.26
N ALA A 165 1.02 -6.95 15.36
CA ALA A 165 1.71 -7.15 16.64
C ALA A 165 1.20 -8.36 17.43
N ALA A 166 -0.05 -8.78 17.22
CA ALA A 166 -0.72 -9.83 18.00
C ALA A 166 0.10 -11.13 18.15
N PRO A 167 0.75 -11.69 17.11
CA PRO A 167 1.53 -12.91 17.22
C PRO A 167 2.73 -12.82 18.18
N ARG A 168 3.21 -11.61 18.48
CA ARG A 168 4.32 -11.38 19.41
C ARG A 168 3.90 -11.48 20.89
N PHE A 169 2.61 -11.28 21.16
CA PHE A 169 2.07 -11.22 22.52
C PHE A 169 1.14 -12.38 22.85
N ILE A 170 0.58 -13.03 21.86
CA ILE A 170 -0.40 -14.09 22.02
C ILE A 170 0.13 -15.36 21.34
N HIS A 171 0.23 -16.47 22.10
CA HIS A 171 0.53 -17.77 21.52
C HIS A 171 -0.65 -18.23 20.68
N MET A 172 -0.47 -18.26 19.35
CA MET A 172 -1.47 -18.71 18.39
C MET A 172 -1.00 -19.96 17.67
N SER A 173 -1.95 -20.82 17.28
CA SER A 173 -1.63 -21.89 16.33
C SER A 173 -1.34 -21.29 14.95
N GLU A 174 -0.48 -21.95 14.17
CA GLU A 174 -0.20 -21.55 12.78
C GLU A 174 -1.49 -21.44 11.96
N THR A 175 -2.41 -22.36 12.13
CA THR A 175 -3.70 -22.35 11.44
C THR A 175 -4.49 -21.07 11.77
N THR A 176 -4.58 -20.71 13.05
CA THR A 176 -5.28 -19.46 13.47
C THR A 176 -4.59 -18.22 12.88
N PHE A 177 -3.28 -18.20 12.86
CA PHE A 177 -2.52 -17.10 12.28
C PHE A 177 -2.84 -16.92 10.79
N PHE A 178 -2.68 -17.97 9.98
CA PHE A 178 -2.87 -17.87 8.53
C PHE A 178 -4.34 -17.74 8.10
N VAL A 179 -5.29 -18.32 8.84
CA VAL A 179 -6.72 -18.30 8.46
C VAL A 179 -7.43 -17.05 8.96
N LEU A 180 -7.03 -16.48 10.11
CA LEU A 180 -7.73 -15.37 10.73
C LEU A 180 -6.94 -14.09 10.74
N VAL A 181 -5.69 -14.12 11.24
CA VAL A 181 -4.92 -12.89 11.49
C VAL A 181 -4.46 -12.26 10.18
N VAL A 182 -3.86 -13.04 9.30
CA VAL A 182 -3.32 -12.54 8.01
C VAL A 182 -4.42 -11.95 7.12
N PRO A 183 -5.56 -12.62 6.86
CA PRO A 183 -6.63 -12.01 6.07
C PRO A 183 -7.23 -10.77 6.74
N SER A 184 -7.44 -10.79 8.06
CA SER A 184 -7.97 -9.64 8.79
C SER A 184 -7.04 -8.43 8.74
N PHE A 185 -5.73 -8.67 8.81
CA PHE A 185 -4.71 -7.64 8.65
C PHE A 185 -4.79 -6.98 7.26
N HIS A 186 -4.86 -7.76 6.18
CA HIS A 186 -4.99 -7.25 4.82
C HIS A 186 -6.30 -6.49 4.61
N MET A 187 -7.41 -6.97 5.16
CA MET A 187 -8.70 -6.27 5.11
C MET A 187 -8.64 -4.92 5.85
N ALA A 188 -8.02 -4.88 7.03
CA ALA A 188 -7.83 -3.64 7.78
C ALA A 188 -6.97 -2.64 7.00
N LEU A 189 -5.91 -3.12 6.34
CA LEU A 189 -5.06 -2.30 5.49
C LEU A 189 -5.79 -1.82 4.23
N GLY A 190 -6.55 -2.67 3.54
CA GLY A 190 -7.38 -2.26 2.40
C GLY A 190 -8.37 -1.16 2.80
N THR A 191 -8.99 -1.29 3.97
CA THR A 191 -9.87 -0.27 4.56
C THR A 191 -9.13 1.04 4.86
N MET A 192 -7.92 0.95 5.44
CA MET A 192 -7.06 2.10 5.70
C MET A 192 -6.72 2.84 4.39
N PHE A 193 -6.34 2.11 3.36
CA PHE A 193 -6.04 2.71 2.05
C PHE A 193 -7.26 3.35 1.41
N TYR A 194 -8.42 2.69 1.44
CA TYR A 194 -9.65 3.25 0.90
C TYR A 194 -9.97 4.62 1.52
N PHE A 195 -10.03 4.70 2.84
CA PHE A 195 -10.33 5.95 3.53
C PHE A 195 -9.16 6.95 3.42
N GLY A 196 -7.92 6.49 3.41
CA GLY A 196 -6.75 7.33 3.19
C GLY A 196 -6.80 8.04 1.84
N TRP A 197 -7.04 7.31 0.76
CA TRP A 197 -7.18 7.88 -0.59
C TRP A 197 -8.41 8.78 -0.73
N LYS A 198 -9.47 8.53 0.01
CA LYS A 198 -10.69 9.34 0.02
C LYS A 198 -10.54 10.62 0.85
N SER A 199 -9.57 10.69 1.76
CA SER A 199 -9.46 11.78 2.74
C SER A 199 -8.98 13.11 2.17
N VAL A 200 -8.31 13.12 1.02
CA VAL A 200 -7.86 14.34 0.33
C VAL A 200 -8.73 14.56 -0.89
N ALA A 201 -9.34 15.74 -0.98
CA ALA A 201 -10.15 16.11 -2.14
C ALA A 201 -9.29 16.01 -3.43
N PRO A 202 -9.88 15.52 -4.55
CA PRO A 202 -9.19 15.56 -5.82
C PRO A 202 -8.82 17.01 -6.14
N ALA A 203 -7.59 17.23 -6.60
CA ALA A 203 -7.24 18.52 -7.20
C ALA A 203 -8.22 18.75 -8.34
N THR A 204 -8.87 19.92 -8.36
CA THR A 204 -9.68 20.33 -9.53
C THR A 204 -8.80 20.16 -10.76
N PRO A 205 -9.25 19.46 -11.81
CA PRO A 205 -8.45 19.27 -13.00
C PRO A 205 -8.08 20.68 -13.51
N SER A 206 -6.81 21.04 -13.34
CA SER A 206 -6.30 22.23 -14.00
C SER A 206 -6.37 21.93 -15.49
N LYS A 207 -6.90 22.83 -16.31
CA LYS A 207 -6.96 22.72 -17.78
C LYS A 207 -5.62 22.34 -18.44
N ILE A 208 -4.53 22.44 -17.70
CA ILE A 208 -3.15 22.13 -18.12
C ILE A 208 -2.93 20.65 -18.47
N TRP A 209 -3.73 19.72 -17.92
CA TRP A 209 -3.57 18.29 -18.22
C TRP A 209 -4.27 17.83 -19.49
N ASP A 210 -5.29 18.54 -19.95
CA ASP A 210 -5.96 18.23 -21.24
C ASP A 210 -5.08 18.61 -22.44
N ASP A 211 -4.25 19.64 -22.32
CA ASP A 211 -3.38 20.10 -23.41
C ASP A 211 -2.06 19.34 -23.53
N SER A 212 -1.56 18.71 -22.45
CA SER A 212 -0.27 18.00 -22.47
C SER A 212 -0.34 16.54 -22.93
N LEU A 213 -1.52 15.92 -22.97
CA LEU A 213 -1.72 14.55 -23.45
C LEU A 213 -2.21 14.48 -24.91
N THR A 214 -2.46 15.60 -25.56
CA THR A 214 -2.53 15.66 -27.02
C THR A 214 -1.11 15.69 -27.62
N VAL A 215 -0.29 14.70 -27.28
CA VAL A 215 0.85 14.38 -28.12
C VAL A 215 0.26 13.84 -29.42
N HIS A 216 0.23 14.68 -30.43
CA HIS A 216 -0.02 14.29 -31.79
C HIS A 216 0.99 13.19 -32.16
N PHE A 217 0.54 11.95 -32.19
CA PHE A 217 1.25 10.92 -32.95
C PHE A 217 1.10 11.31 -34.42
N ILE A 218 2.13 11.96 -34.96
CA ILE A 218 2.35 12.09 -36.41
C ILE A 218 3.19 10.89 -36.84
#